data_a6cca815793a3bd2c6a5b8eada9156c7
#
_entry.id   a6cca815793a3bd2c6a5b8eada9156c7
#
_cell.length_a   1.000
_cell.length_b   1.000
_cell.length_c   1.000
_cell.angle_alpha   90.00
_cell.angle_beta   90.00
_cell.angle_gamma   90.00
#
_symmetry.space_group_name_H-M   'P 1'
#
loop_
_entity.id
_entity.type
_entity.pdbx_description
1 polymer ?
#
loop_
_entity_poly.entity_id
_entity_poly.type
_entity_poly.pdbx_seq_one_letter_code
_entity_poly.pdbx_strand_id
1 'polypeptide(L)'
;MALSDALITVNQAERGGENALRGFSYQASWGINYLLEKQKEKEKYLFLFEYHDDILVLNSSVSPTSAEFIQVKTKKDGKWTLAAIVNATKAKPKSFVAKLYDHFYQFVGHEIYMVLLSNAGFDFLNDNNEKGSDLNNEHKEIIISKVQEQLNTKKEVPLDKIKFKTSDLSLLDPNSHLYGKVAVFLNSYFGDDHGINSTAFTKLLINKCNEKVSVASSDIKTFEDLVLKKGISSEFVTDLLSGLIASIKITPKWEQVCMLLGTFSDPYEGIKLQSVFTRISIKVLNVNSIYYLYFLEFQSALKSIEHYREIPVRDLFFTLEKTIAAGDGDFSL
;
A
#
# COMPACT_ATOMS: atom_id res chain seq x y z
N MET A 1 -27.55 -29.17 -20.95
CA MET A 1 -26.83 -28.37 -19.93
C MET A 1 -27.04 -26.90 -20.28
N ALA A 2 -27.57 -26.10 -19.36
CA ALA A 2 -27.75 -24.68 -19.61
C ALA A 2 -26.38 -24.01 -19.74
N LEU A 3 -26.27 -22.86 -20.44
CA LEU A 3 -25.03 -22.10 -20.56
C LEU A 3 -24.45 -21.73 -19.19
N SER A 4 -25.32 -21.37 -18.24
CA SER A 4 -24.95 -21.10 -16.83
C SER A 4 -24.22 -22.28 -16.19
N ASP A 5 -24.70 -23.51 -16.38
CA ASP A 5 -24.07 -24.69 -15.80
C ASP A 5 -22.73 -25.00 -16.51
N ALA A 6 -22.70 -24.83 -17.82
CA ALA A 6 -21.49 -25.05 -18.61
C ALA A 6 -20.36 -24.03 -18.21
N LEU A 7 -20.72 -22.77 -17.95
CA LEU A 7 -19.76 -21.74 -17.51
C LEU A 7 -19.11 -22.05 -16.15
N ILE A 8 -19.79 -22.80 -15.29
CA ILE A 8 -19.24 -23.18 -13.97
C ILE A 8 -18.49 -24.51 -14.05
N THR A 9 -18.90 -25.43 -14.89
CA THR A 9 -18.37 -26.81 -14.95
C THR A 9 -17.19 -26.95 -15.89
N VAL A 10 -17.12 -26.13 -16.96
CA VAL A 10 -16.01 -26.16 -17.91
C VAL A 10 -14.79 -25.45 -17.29
N ASN A 11 -13.67 -26.15 -17.25
CA ASN A 11 -12.43 -25.56 -16.74
C ASN A 11 -12.00 -24.37 -17.58
N GLN A 12 -11.66 -23.27 -16.92
CA GLN A 12 -11.06 -22.11 -17.58
C GLN A 12 -9.70 -22.49 -18.16
N ALA A 13 -9.51 -22.21 -19.44
CA ALA A 13 -8.24 -22.51 -20.15
C ALA A 13 -7.09 -21.62 -19.69
N GLU A 14 -7.38 -20.38 -19.25
CA GLU A 14 -6.39 -19.40 -18.84
C GLU A 14 -6.69 -18.87 -17.44
N ARG A 15 -5.78 -19.16 -16.49
CA ARG A 15 -5.80 -18.64 -15.10
C ARG A 15 -4.59 -17.76 -14.78
N GLY A 16 -3.76 -17.47 -15.77
CA GLY A 16 -2.51 -16.71 -15.57
C GLY A 16 -2.75 -15.31 -15.01
N GLY A 17 -3.73 -14.59 -15.56
CA GLY A 17 -4.08 -13.25 -15.12
C GLY A 17 -4.63 -13.18 -13.70
N GLU A 18 -5.49 -14.12 -13.30
CA GLU A 18 -6.03 -14.20 -11.94
C GLU A 18 -4.94 -14.43 -10.90
N ASN A 19 -4.03 -15.38 -11.18
CA ASN A 19 -2.92 -15.69 -10.28
C ASN A 19 -1.93 -14.53 -10.17
N ALA A 20 -1.66 -13.82 -11.28
CA ALA A 20 -0.80 -12.65 -11.29
C ALA A 20 -1.42 -11.51 -10.46
N LEU A 21 -2.70 -11.21 -10.63
CA LEU A 21 -3.41 -10.17 -9.88
C LEU A 21 -3.44 -10.48 -8.38
N ARG A 22 -3.70 -11.75 -8.00
CA ARG A 22 -3.64 -12.16 -6.58
C ARG A 22 -2.23 -11.99 -6.00
N GLY A 23 -1.22 -12.43 -6.74
CA GLY A 23 0.18 -12.29 -6.32
C GLY A 23 0.52 -10.83 -6.10
N PHE A 24 0.22 -9.97 -7.07
CA PHE A 24 0.47 -8.54 -6.97
C PHE A 24 -0.32 -7.88 -5.82
N SER A 25 -1.60 -8.20 -5.66
CA SER A 25 -2.40 -7.68 -4.54
C SER A 25 -1.80 -8.05 -3.18
N TYR A 26 -1.31 -9.28 -3.04
CA TYR A 26 -0.64 -9.73 -1.82
C TYR A 26 0.68 -8.99 -1.58
N GLN A 27 1.51 -8.85 -2.60
CA GLN A 27 2.79 -8.11 -2.55
C GLN A 27 2.57 -6.65 -2.16
N ALA A 28 1.61 -5.97 -2.80
CA ALA A 28 1.28 -4.59 -2.52
C ALA A 28 0.77 -4.41 -1.09
N SER A 29 -0.14 -5.27 -0.65
CA SER A 29 -0.70 -5.19 0.71
C SER A 29 0.36 -5.43 1.78
N TRP A 30 1.23 -6.42 1.58
CA TRP A 30 2.33 -6.68 2.51
C TRP A 30 3.36 -5.53 2.50
N GLY A 31 3.74 -5.05 1.32
CA GLY A 31 4.70 -3.95 1.19
C GLY A 31 4.20 -2.66 1.84
N ILE A 32 2.90 -2.35 1.68
CA ILE A 32 2.27 -1.21 2.36
C ILE A 32 2.28 -1.40 3.89
N ASN A 33 1.96 -2.59 4.41
CA ASN A 33 2.05 -2.86 5.84
C ASN A 33 3.48 -2.64 6.35
N TYR A 34 4.48 -3.19 5.67
CA TYR A 34 5.89 -3.05 6.04
C TYR A 34 6.38 -1.59 5.98
N LEU A 35 5.96 -0.85 4.97
CA LEU A 35 6.19 0.59 4.85
C LEU A 35 5.64 1.36 6.06
N LEU A 36 4.43 1.04 6.51
CA LEU A 36 3.80 1.68 7.67
C LEU A 36 4.48 1.30 9.00
N GLU A 37 5.00 0.07 9.11
CA GLU A 37 5.83 -0.33 10.26
C GLU A 37 7.08 0.55 10.34
N LYS A 38 7.82 0.72 9.23
CA LYS A 38 8.98 1.63 9.17
C LYS A 38 8.60 3.10 9.42
N GLN A 39 7.45 3.54 8.93
CA GLN A 39 6.95 4.90 9.20
C GLN A 39 6.67 5.13 10.69
N LYS A 40 6.11 4.13 11.37
CA LYS A 40 5.88 4.18 12.82
C LYS A 40 7.18 4.29 13.61
N GLU A 41 8.23 3.60 13.18
CA GLU A 41 9.57 3.64 13.78
C GLU A 41 10.35 4.90 13.40
N LYS A 42 9.77 5.78 12.58
CA LYS A 42 10.38 7.02 12.06
C LYS A 42 11.67 6.77 11.26
N GLU A 43 11.78 5.61 10.66
CA GLU A 43 12.89 5.29 9.78
C GLU A 43 12.80 6.09 8.46
N LYS A 44 13.96 6.39 7.87
CA LYS A 44 14.04 6.84 6.50
C LYS A 44 14.00 5.64 5.57
N TYR A 45 13.24 5.75 4.49
CA TYR A 45 13.12 4.68 3.50
C TYR A 45 12.69 5.21 2.13
N LEU A 46 12.92 4.38 1.12
CA LEU A 46 12.31 4.49 -0.20
C LEU A 46 11.85 3.09 -0.62
N PHE A 47 10.55 2.87 -0.75
CA PHE A 47 9.96 1.66 -1.28
C PHE A 47 9.78 1.76 -2.79
N LEU A 48 10.18 0.71 -3.49
CA LEU A 48 10.03 0.53 -4.93
C LEU A 48 9.36 -0.83 -5.17
N PHE A 49 8.19 -0.82 -5.77
CA PHE A 49 7.45 -2.03 -6.10
C PHE A 49 7.71 -2.41 -7.56
N GLU A 50 7.88 -3.72 -7.83
CA GLU A 50 8.17 -4.24 -9.18
C GLU A 50 9.38 -3.52 -9.84
N TYR A 51 10.45 -3.36 -9.06
CA TYR A 51 11.70 -2.77 -9.54
C TYR A 51 12.89 -3.57 -9.03
N HIS A 52 13.59 -4.25 -9.94
CA HIS A 52 14.61 -5.27 -9.71
C HIS A 52 14.07 -6.56 -9.06
N ASP A 53 13.18 -6.49 -8.09
CA ASP A 53 12.47 -7.61 -7.49
C ASP A 53 11.03 -7.19 -7.14
N ASP A 54 10.27 -8.09 -6.51
CA ASP A 54 8.87 -7.83 -6.13
C ASP A 54 8.78 -6.54 -5.29
N ILE A 55 9.69 -6.35 -4.31
CA ILE A 55 9.83 -5.12 -3.53
C ILE A 55 11.32 -4.84 -3.29
N LEU A 56 11.74 -3.61 -3.53
CA LEU A 56 13.06 -3.09 -3.15
C LEU A 56 12.90 -1.97 -2.12
N VAL A 57 13.60 -2.06 -1.00
CA VAL A 57 13.60 -1.04 0.05
C VAL A 57 15.01 -0.47 0.19
N LEU A 58 15.14 0.84 0.02
CA LEU A 58 16.36 1.57 0.27
C LEU A 58 16.26 2.32 1.61
N ASN A 59 17.36 2.52 2.30
CA ASN A 59 17.40 3.24 3.58
C ASN A 59 17.35 4.77 3.45
N SER A 60 17.26 5.30 2.24
CA SER A 60 17.17 6.74 1.98
C SER A 60 16.61 7.01 0.59
N SER A 61 15.83 8.09 0.46
CA SER A 61 15.36 8.65 -0.80
C SER A 61 16.35 9.62 -1.44
N VAL A 62 17.44 9.98 -0.74
CA VAL A 62 18.42 10.99 -1.21
C VAL A 62 19.77 10.34 -1.49
N SER A 63 20.31 9.59 -0.54
CA SER A 63 21.63 8.96 -0.64
C SER A 63 21.60 7.58 0.01
N PRO A 64 21.06 6.57 -0.67
CA PRO A 64 20.97 5.23 -0.13
C PRO A 64 22.35 4.57 -0.02
N THR A 65 22.59 3.93 1.12
CA THR A 65 23.80 3.16 1.41
C THR A 65 23.51 1.67 1.57
N SER A 66 22.24 1.32 1.84
CA SER A 66 21.80 -0.05 1.93
C SER A 66 20.51 -0.32 1.15
N ALA A 67 20.35 -1.56 0.71
CA ALA A 67 19.18 -2.02 -0.03
C ALA A 67 18.72 -3.39 0.49
N GLU A 68 17.41 -3.57 0.60
CA GLU A 68 16.77 -4.84 0.93
C GLU A 68 15.93 -5.31 -0.25
N PHE A 69 16.32 -6.41 -0.89
CA PHE A 69 15.61 -7.05 -1.98
C PHE A 69 14.66 -8.10 -1.42
N ILE A 70 13.37 -7.94 -1.67
CA ILE A 70 12.32 -8.79 -1.11
C ILE A 70 11.60 -9.50 -2.22
N GLN A 71 11.77 -10.81 -2.28
CA GLN A 71 11.01 -11.68 -3.18
C GLN A 71 9.82 -12.26 -2.42
N VAL A 72 8.61 -12.03 -2.92
CA VAL A 72 7.37 -12.52 -2.32
C VAL A 72 6.89 -13.77 -3.04
N LYS A 73 6.62 -14.82 -2.29
CA LYS A 73 6.06 -16.07 -2.84
C LYS A 73 4.85 -16.50 -2.02
N THR A 74 3.77 -16.80 -2.71
CA THR A 74 2.55 -17.29 -2.08
C THR A 74 2.36 -18.77 -2.31
N LYS A 75 1.83 -19.46 -1.30
CA LYS A 75 1.52 -20.88 -1.35
C LYS A 75 0.16 -21.10 -0.71
N LYS A 76 -0.70 -21.88 -1.39
CA LYS A 76 -2.06 -22.13 -0.93
C LYS A 76 -2.08 -23.00 0.32
N ASP A 77 -1.29 -24.09 0.31
CA ASP A 77 -1.31 -25.10 1.35
C ASP A 77 0.11 -25.58 1.71
N GLY A 78 0.32 -25.91 2.98
CA GLY A 78 1.55 -26.47 3.51
C GLY A 78 2.69 -25.45 3.65
N LYS A 79 3.87 -25.93 4.02
CA LYS A 79 5.10 -25.14 4.19
C LYS A 79 6.00 -25.22 2.95
N TRP A 80 6.91 -24.26 2.80
CA TRP A 80 7.98 -24.31 1.81
C TRP A 80 9.09 -25.25 2.29
N THR A 81 9.48 -26.23 1.46
CA THR A 81 10.67 -27.05 1.70
C THR A 81 11.91 -26.31 1.21
N LEU A 82 13.06 -26.62 1.79
CA LEU A 82 14.34 -26.08 1.31
C LEU A 82 14.54 -26.37 -0.18
N ALA A 83 14.28 -27.62 -0.60
CA ALA A 83 14.37 -28.03 -2.00
C ALA A 83 13.52 -27.18 -2.95
N ALA A 84 12.30 -26.78 -2.52
CA ALA A 84 11.40 -25.99 -3.35
C ALA A 84 11.91 -24.56 -3.62
N ILE A 85 12.72 -24.01 -2.72
CA ILE A 85 13.22 -22.63 -2.84
C ILE A 85 14.63 -22.53 -3.41
N VAL A 86 15.44 -23.63 -3.32
CA VAL A 86 16.84 -23.61 -3.81
C VAL A 86 17.04 -24.34 -5.14
N ASN A 87 16.08 -25.15 -5.60
CA ASN A 87 16.24 -25.87 -6.86
C ASN A 87 15.72 -25.06 -8.05
N ALA A 88 16.55 -25.00 -9.09
CA ALA A 88 16.15 -24.50 -10.40
C ALA A 88 15.27 -25.53 -11.14
N THR A 89 14.50 -25.06 -12.09
CA THR A 89 13.74 -25.91 -13.02
C THR A 89 14.12 -25.60 -14.46
N LYS A 90 13.76 -26.48 -15.41
CA LYS A 90 14.01 -26.20 -16.85
C LYS A 90 13.41 -24.89 -17.32
N ALA A 91 12.24 -24.52 -16.80
CA ALA A 91 11.55 -23.26 -17.12
C ALA A 91 12.10 -22.05 -16.33
N LYS A 92 12.77 -22.29 -15.22
CA LYS A 92 13.34 -21.25 -14.35
C LYS A 92 14.75 -21.67 -13.96
N PRO A 93 15.78 -21.21 -14.72
CA PRO A 93 17.17 -21.67 -14.53
C PRO A 93 17.82 -21.16 -13.24
N LYS A 94 17.20 -20.18 -12.57
CA LYS A 94 17.58 -19.72 -11.23
C LYS A 94 16.44 -19.97 -10.25
N SER A 95 16.74 -20.54 -9.09
CA SER A 95 15.81 -20.68 -7.97
C SER A 95 15.48 -19.32 -7.34
N PHE A 96 14.52 -19.28 -6.40
CA PHE A 96 14.20 -18.04 -5.68
C PHE A 96 15.41 -17.49 -4.92
N VAL A 97 16.10 -18.36 -4.21
CA VAL A 97 17.31 -18.00 -3.45
C VAL A 97 18.42 -17.53 -4.37
N ALA A 98 18.69 -18.26 -5.49
CA ALA A 98 19.74 -17.85 -6.41
C ALA A 98 19.45 -16.48 -7.08
N LYS A 99 18.19 -16.14 -7.35
CA LYS A 99 17.83 -14.81 -7.86
C LYS A 99 18.17 -13.69 -6.88
N LEU A 100 17.86 -13.90 -5.59
CA LEU A 100 18.23 -12.94 -4.55
C LEU A 100 19.74 -12.75 -4.45
N TYR A 101 20.53 -13.84 -4.47
CA TYR A 101 21.99 -13.72 -4.50
C TYR A 101 22.54 -13.12 -5.78
N ASP A 102 21.83 -13.24 -6.91
CA ASP A 102 22.21 -12.54 -8.14
C ASP A 102 22.17 -11.02 -7.95
N HIS A 103 21.14 -10.50 -7.29
CA HIS A 103 21.10 -9.07 -6.89
C HIS A 103 22.24 -8.72 -5.95
N PHE A 104 22.51 -9.55 -4.92
CA PHE A 104 23.60 -9.32 -4.00
C PHE A 104 24.95 -9.18 -4.73
N TYR A 105 25.23 -9.99 -5.73
CA TYR A 105 26.46 -9.92 -6.49
C TYR A 105 26.51 -8.81 -7.54
N GLN A 106 25.37 -8.30 -8.00
CA GLN A 106 25.31 -7.17 -8.93
C GLN A 106 25.60 -5.83 -8.23
N PHE A 107 25.26 -5.70 -6.95
CA PHE A 107 25.43 -4.48 -6.17
C PHE A 107 26.62 -4.58 -5.19
N VAL A 108 27.75 -5.12 -5.64
CA VAL A 108 28.97 -5.27 -4.84
C VAL A 108 29.45 -3.92 -4.31
N GLY A 109 29.88 -3.88 -3.06
CA GLY A 109 30.36 -2.67 -2.39
C GLY A 109 29.27 -1.87 -1.67
N HIS A 110 28.02 -2.32 -1.75
CA HIS A 110 26.90 -1.76 -1.01
C HIS A 110 26.43 -2.74 0.07
N GLU A 111 25.72 -2.22 1.05
CA GLU A 111 25.12 -3.05 2.10
C GLU A 111 23.78 -3.62 1.60
N ILE A 112 23.81 -4.91 1.19
CA ILE A 112 22.68 -5.59 0.58
C ILE A 112 22.12 -6.63 1.53
N TYR A 113 20.80 -6.61 1.70
CA TYR A 113 20.01 -7.61 2.40
C TYR A 113 19.01 -8.26 1.46
N MET A 114 18.67 -9.49 1.73
CA MET A 114 17.77 -10.31 0.93
C MET A 114 16.69 -10.91 1.80
N VAL A 115 15.45 -10.89 1.34
CA VAL A 115 14.31 -11.50 2.05
C VAL A 115 13.52 -12.37 1.09
N LEU A 116 13.38 -13.64 1.42
CA LEU A 116 12.35 -14.49 0.82
C LEU A 116 11.14 -14.49 1.75
N LEU A 117 10.08 -13.82 1.30
CA LEU A 117 8.84 -13.64 2.05
C LEU A 117 7.77 -14.61 1.56
N SER A 118 7.00 -15.19 2.48
CA SER A 118 5.82 -15.97 2.12
C SER A 118 4.70 -15.88 3.17
N ASN A 119 3.46 -16.11 2.72
CA ASN A 119 2.31 -16.37 3.60
C ASN A 119 2.38 -17.74 4.25
N ALA A 120 3.15 -18.65 3.70
CA ALA A 120 3.37 -20.01 4.21
C ALA A 120 4.72 -20.09 4.92
N GLY A 121 4.76 -20.80 6.05
CA GLY A 121 6.00 -21.03 6.77
C GLY A 121 7.02 -21.86 5.98
N PHE A 122 8.21 -21.95 6.49
CA PHE A 122 9.32 -22.75 5.96
C PHE A 122 9.58 -23.93 6.89
N ASP A 123 9.63 -25.17 6.36
CA ASP A 123 9.74 -26.39 7.18
C ASP A 123 11.15 -26.61 7.75
N PHE A 124 12.13 -25.92 7.19
CA PHE A 124 13.55 -26.01 7.56
C PHE A 124 13.98 -24.94 8.57
N LEU A 125 13.07 -24.04 8.96
CA LEU A 125 13.30 -23.06 10.03
C LEU A 125 12.82 -23.60 11.36
N ASN A 126 13.59 -23.34 12.41
CA ASN A 126 13.12 -23.50 13.78
C ASN A 126 12.32 -22.25 14.18
N ASP A 127 11.34 -22.42 15.05
CA ASP A 127 10.51 -21.32 15.56
C ASP A 127 11.40 -20.16 16.07
N ASN A 128 11.17 -18.96 15.55
CA ASN A 128 11.89 -17.71 15.79
C ASN A 128 13.21 -17.46 15.02
N ASN A 129 13.69 -18.36 14.18
CA ASN A 129 14.90 -18.14 13.40
C ASN A 129 14.54 -17.81 11.94
N GLU A 130 14.72 -16.55 11.54
CA GLU A 130 14.47 -16.11 10.17
C GLU A 130 15.77 -16.03 9.33
N LYS A 131 16.95 -15.96 9.94
CA LYS A 131 18.21 -15.74 9.23
C LYS A 131 18.79 -17.03 8.65
N GLY A 132 19.33 -16.94 7.45
CA GLY A 132 20.06 -18.03 6.82
C GLY A 132 21.28 -18.50 7.65
N SER A 133 21.89 -17.59 8.40
CA SER A 133 22.99 -17.90 9.34
C SER A 133 22.58 -18.83 10.49
N ASP A 134 21.31 -18.89 10.83
CA ASP A 134 20.80 -19.65 11.98
C ASP A 134 20.36 -21.08 11.59
N LEU A 135 20.41 -21.40 10.29
CA LEU A 135 20.14 -22.73 9.78
C LEU A 135 21.18 -23.77 10.29
N ASN A 136 20.81 -25.05 10.29
CA ASN A 136 21.75 -26.11 10.54
C ASN A 136 22.83 -26.21 9.43
N ASN A 137 23.94 -26.87 9.67
CA ASN A 137 25.07 -26.92 8.74
C ASN A 137 24.70 -27.59 7.41
N GLU A 138 23.91 -28.65 7.42
CA GLU A 138 23.44 -29.33 6.21
C GLU A 138 22.65 -28.40 5.31
N HIS A 139 21.69 -27.65 5.86
CA HIS A 139 20.90 -26.70 5.10
C HIS A 139 21.74 -25.53 4.55
N LYS A 140 22.73 -25.04 5.32
CA LYS A 140 23.70 -24.04 4.88
C LYS A 140 24.49 -24.50 3.66
N GLU A 141 25.05 -25.69 3.73
CA GLU A 141 25.85 -26.31 2.64
C GLU A 141 25.00 -26.48 1.37
N ILE A 142 23.74 -26.91 1.50
CA ILE A 142 22.81 -27.02 0.37
C ILE A 142 22.58 -25.66 -0.28
N ILE A 143 22.31 -24.62 0.49
CA ILE A 143 22.09 -23.25 -0.06
C ILE A 143 23.35 -22.79 -0.77
N ILE A 144 24.52 -22.87 -0.13
CA ILE A 144 25.80 -22.43 -0.69
C ILE A 144 26.07 -23.14 -2.01
N SER A 145 26.00 -24.47 -2.01
CA SER A 145 26.25 -25.27 -3.20
C SER A 145 25.30 -24.92 -4.35
N LYS A 146 23.98 -24.79 -4.07
CA LYS A 146 22.98 -24.50 -5.09
C LYS A 146 23.09 -23.09 -5.65
N VAL A 147 23.40 -22.10 -4.83
CA VAL A 147 23.65 -20.73 -5.29
C VAL A 147 24.90 -20.68 -6.18
N GLN A 148 26.01 -21.30 -5.75
CA GLN A 148 27.24 -21.33 -6.52
C GLN A 148 27.08 -22.05 -7.86
N GLU A 149 26.39 -23.20 -7.87
CA GLU A 149 26.06 -23.96 -9.07
C GLU A 149 25.23 -23.09 -10.07
N GLN A 150 24.12 -22.50 -9.62
CA GLN A 150 23.18 -21.80 -10.49
C GLN A 150 23.71 -20.45 -10.99
N LEU A 151 24.57 -19.79 -10.23
CA LEU A 151 25.19 -18.51 -10.61
C LEU A 151 26.57 -18.69 -11.24
N ASN A 152 27.03 -19.94 -11.38
CA ASN A 152 28.35 -20.28 -11.90
C ASN A 152 29.47 -19.45 -11.22
N THR A 153 29.46 -19.39 -9.90
CA THR A 153 30.38 -18.56 -9.10
C THR A 153 31.05 -19.37 -8.00
N LYS A 154 32.27 -18.93 -7.65
CA LYS A 154 32.99 -19.43 -6.44
C LYS A 154 33.02 -18.39 -5.33
N LYS A 155 32.27 -17.29 -5.48
CA LYS A 155 32.19 -16.25 -4.45
C LYS A 155 31.55 -16.80 -3.18
N GLU A 156 31.88 -16.17 -2.06
CA GLU A 156 31.25 -16.44 -0.78
C GLU A 156 29.73 -16.18 -0.88
N VAL A 157 28.96 -17.03 -0.21
CA VAL A 157 27.49 -16.91 -0.09
C VAL A 157 27.17 -16.51 1.36
N PRO A 158 27.05 -15.19 1.66
CA PRO A 158 26.88 -14.72 3.03
C PRO A 158 25.46 -15.01 3.52
N LEU A 159 25.29 -16.01 4.35
CA LEU A 159 24.01 -16.47 4.87
C LEU A 159 23.40 -15.53 5.93
N ASP A 160 24.18 -14.65 6.52
CA ASP A 160 23.71 -13.58 7.41
C ASP A 160 22.96 -12.47 6.68
N LYS A 161 23.11 -12.37 5.36
CA LYS A 161 22.46 -11.38 4.50
C LYS A 161 21.08 -11.81 3.96
N ILE A 162 20.71 -13.09 4.14
CA ILE A 162 19.39 -13.59 3.71
C ILE A 162 18.50 -13.92 4.90
N LYS A 163 17.21 -13.55 4.77
CA LYS A 163 16.14 -13.91 5.71
C LYS A 163 15.01 -14.65 5.00
N PHE A 164 14.40 -15.57 5.73
CA PHE A 164 13.19 -16.30 5.31
C PHE A 164 12.05 -15.88 6.22
N LYS A 165 11.17 -14.99 5.74
CA LYS A 165 10.15 -14.35 6.57
C LYS A 165 8.76 -14.90 6.26
N THR A 166 8.03 -15.27 7.32
CA THR A 166 6.61 -15.63 7.19
C THR A 166 5.74 -14.42 7.50
N SER A 167 4.81 -14.12 6.60
CA SER A 167 3.85 -13.04 6.77
C SER A 167 2.59 -13.54 7.47
N ASP A 168 2.03 -12.73 8.34
CA ASP A 168 0.73 -12.94 8.99
C ASP A 168 -0.45 -12.46 8.13
N LEU A 169 -0.17 -11.85 6.96
CA LEU A 169 -1.21 -11.33 6.08
C LEU A 169 -2.02 -12.46 5.44
N SER A 170 -3.35 -12.33 5.43
CA SER A 170 -4.23 -13.31 4.77
C SER A 170 -3.98 -13.38 3.27
N LEU A 171 -3.81 -14.58 2.74
CA LEU A 171 -3.73 -14.81 1.29
C LEU A 171 -5.10 -14.70 0.61
N LEU A 172 -6.17 -15.04 1.32
CA LEU A 172 -7.52 -15.05 0.74
C LEU A 172 -8.09 -13.64 0.57
N ASP A 173 -7.82 -12.78 1.53
CA ASP A 173 -8.23 -11.37 1.51
C ASP A 173 -7.17 -10.47 2.12
N PRO A 174 -6.08 -10.20 1.36
CA PRO A 174 -4.98 -9.37 1.85
C PRO A 174 -5.39 -7.92 2.11
N ASN A 175 -6.35 -7.40 1.33
CA ASN A 175 -6.79 -6.01 1.46
C ASN A 175 -7.59 -5.79 2.75
N SER A 176 -8.53 -6.66 3.09
CA SER A 176 -9.29 -6.53 4.34
C SER A 176 -8.40 -6.68 5.56
N HIS A 177 -7.41 -7.57 5.51
CA HIS A 177 -6.42 -7.69 6.58
C HIS A 177 -5.59 -6.40 6.69
N LEU A 178 -5.14 -5.84 5.56
CA LEU A 178 -4.43 -4.58 5.53
C LEU A 178 -5.24 -3.42 6.12
N TYR A 179 -6.57 -3.36 5.89
CA TYR A 179 -7.43 -2.33 6.51
C TYR A 179 -7.32 -2.34 8.03
N GLY A 180 -7.31 -3.53 8.64
CA GLY A 180 -7.12 -3.67 10.10
C GLY A 180 -5.74 -3.19 10.55
N LYS A 181 -4.67 -3.58 9.85
CA LYS A 181 -3.30 -3.13 10.16
C LYS A 181 -3.17 -1.60 10.04
N VAL A 182 -3.74 -1.00 9.00
CA VAL A 182 -3.76 0.46 8.81
C VAL A 182 -4.53 1.16 9.91
N ALA A 183 -5.67 0.63 10.36
CA ALA A 183 -6.41 1.20 11.49
C ALA A 183 -5.55 1.24 12.75
N VAL A 184 -4.87 0.13 13.08
CA VAL A 184 -3.94 0.05 14.22
C VAL A 184 -2.78 1.03 14.06
N PHE A 185 -2.23 1.17 12.86
CA PHE A 185 -1.17 2.15 12.57
C PHE A 185 -1.67 3.58 12.84
N LEU A 186 -2.81 3.97 12.27
CA LEU A 186 -3.36 5.32 12.43
C LEU A 186 -3.64 5.66 13.88
N ASN A 187 -4.25 4.74 14.65
CA ASN A 187 -4.49 4.92 16.06
C ASN A 187 -3.18 5.09 16.84
N SER A 188 -2.15 4.28 16.53
CA SER A 188 -0.86 4.39 17.20
C SER A 188 -0.07 5.65 16.83
N TYR A 189 -0.30 6.20 15.63
CA TYR A 189 0.43 7.35 15.10
C TYR A 189 -0.20 8.69 15.53
N PHE A 190 -1.54 8.75 15.59
CA PHE A 190 -2.30 9.98 15.85
C PHE A 190 -3.12 9.95 17.15
N GLY A 191 -3.28 8.79 17.81
CA GLY A 191 -4.27 8.57 18.87
C GLY A 191 -5.63 8.14 18.31
N ASP A 192 -6.56 7.76 19.21
CA ASP A 192 -7.83 7.13 18.80
C ASP A 192 -8.80 8.09 18.10
N ASP A 193 -8.74 9.39 18.41
CA ASP A 193 -9.69 10.41 17.93
C ASP A 193 -9.20 11.17 16.67
N HIS A 194 -8.37 10.55 15.84
CA HIS A 194 -7.75 11.21 14.70
C HIS A 194 -8.71 11.54 13.53
N GLY A 195 -9.89 10.92 13.47
CA GLY A 195 -10.91 11.17 12.45
C GLY A 195 -10.57 10.67 11.02
N ILE A 196 -9.41 10.05 10.81
CA ILE A 196 -9.02 9.51 9.49
C ILE A 196 -9.74 8.18 9.23
N ASN A 197 -10.42 8.07 8.08
CA ASN A 197 -11.01 6.81 7.65
C ASN A 197 -9.91 5.85 7.16
N SER A 198 -9.65 4.78 7.92
CA SER A 198 -8.60 3.80 7.64
C SER A 198 -8.80 3.10 6.28
N THR A 199 -10.04 2.79 5.91
CA THR A 199 -10.36 2.16 4.61
C THR A 199 -10.04 3.11 3.44
N ALA A 200 -10.41 4.38 3.56
CA ALA A 200 -10.11 5.38 2.54
C ALA A 200 -8.60 5.61 2.40
N PHE A 201 -7.89 5.72 3.52
CA PHE A 201 -6.44 5.87 3.53
C PHE A 201 -5.73 4.64 2.92
N THR A 202 -6.18 3.43 3.26
CA THR A 202 -5.63 2.20 2.67
C THR A 202 -5.82 2.16 1.16
N LYS A 203 -7.02 2.49 0.67
CA LYS A 203 -7.30 2.56 -0.78
C LYS A 203 -6.40 3.59 -1.46
N LEU A 204 -6.16 4.73 -0.82
CA LEU A 204 -5.25 5.74 -1.35
C LEU A 204 -3.82 5.20 -1.48
N LEU A 205 -3.30 4.52 -0.46
CA LEU A 205 -1.96 3.92 -0.51
C LEU A 205 -1.86 2.85 -1.60
N ILE A 206 -2.87 1.96 -1.72
CA ILE A 206 -2.92 0.94 -2.78
C ILE A 206 -2.93 1.61 -4.16
N ASN A 207 -3.73 2.65 -4.36
CA ASN A 207 -3.78 3.37 -5.64
C ASN A 207 -2.43 4.04 -5.95
N LYS A 208 -1.78 4.65 -4.96
CA LYS A 208 -0.44 5.23 -5.14
C LYS A 208 0.60 4.17 -5.48
N CYS A 209 0.56 3.00 -4.84
CA CYS A 209 1.40 1.86 -5.19
C CYS A 209 1.18 1.45 -6.66
N ASN A 210 -0.07 1.29 -7.10
CA ASN A 210 -0.41 0.92 -8.48
C ASN A 210 0.05 1.96 -9.50
N GLU A 211 -0.14 3.26 -9.21
CA GLU A 211 0.36 4.36 -10.05
C GLU A 211 1.88 4.27 -10.23
N LYS A 212 2.63 4.05 -9.15
CA LYS A 212 4.09 3.92 -9.18
C LYS A 212 4.56 2.68 -9.94
N VAL A 213 3.88 1.55 -9.77
CA VAL A 213 4.20 0.31 -10.50
C VAL A 213 3.98 0.47 -12.01
N SER A 214 2.94 1.19 -12.43
CA SER A 214 2.59 1.37 -13.84
C SER A 214 3.61 2.16 -14.66
N VAL A 215 4.53 2.88 -14.01
CA VAL A 215 5.58 3.64 -14.71
C VAL A 215 6.58 2.67 -15.36
N ALA A 216 6.82 2.84 -16.64
CA ALA A 216 7.78 2.01 -17.36
C ALA A 216 9.22 2.27 -16.90
N SER A 217 10.02 1.21 -16.76
CA SER A 217 11.43 1.34 -16.34
C SER A 217 12.27 2.14 -17.36
N SER A 218 11.87 2.16 -18.64
CA SER A 218 12.48 3.00 -19.68
C SER A 218 12.41 4.50 -19.42
N ASP A 219 11.44 4.94 -18.60
CA ASP A 219 11.21 6.34 -18.26
C ASP A 219 12.05 6.82 -17.07
N ILE A 220 12.82 5.90 -16.47
CA ILE A 220 13.71 6.15 -15.35
C ILE A 220 15.14 6.32 -15.88
N LYS A 221 15.68 7.53 -15.77
CA LYS A 221 17.03 7.85 -16.27
C LYS A 221 17.99 8.29 -15.18
N THR A 222 17.46 8.83 -14.07
CA THR A 222 18.23 9.29 -12.91
C THR A 222 17.67 8.69 -11.64
N PHE A 223 18.41 8.82 -10.54
CA PHE A 223 17.91 8.42 -9.23
C PHE A 223 16.74 9.31 -8.78
N GLU A 224 16.78 10.59 -9.11
CA GLU A 224 15.65 11.51 -8.86
C GLU A 224 14.38 11.08 -9.62
N ASP A 225 14.54 10.66 -10.88
CA ASP A 225 13.42 10.06 -11.64
C ASP A 225 12.85 8.84 -10.93
N LEU A 226 13.72 7.97 -10.41
CA LEU A 226 13.33 6.76 -9.69
C LEU A 226 12.52 7.11 -8.44
N VAL A 227 13.03 8.04 -7.61
CA VAL A 227 12.35 8.51 -6.41
C VAL A 227 10.99 9.12 -6.74
N LEU A 228 10.97 10.04 -7.70
CA LEU A 228 9.76 10.80 -8.03
C LEU A 228 8.68 9.93 -8.70
N LYS A 229 9.08 9.12 -9.68
CA LYS A 229 8.14 8.39 -10.54
C LYS A 229 7.74 7.03 -9.98
N LYS A 230 8.67 6.29 -9.35
CA LYS A 230 8.44 4.94 -8.84
C LYS A 230 8.48 4.82 -7.32
N GLY A 231 9.10 5.75 -6.62
CA GLY A 231 9.35 5.67 -5.18
C GLY A 231 8.16 6.08 -4.33
N ILE A 232 8.04 5.42 -3.18
CA ILE A 232 7.21 5.84 -2.04
C ILE A 232 8.18 6.03 -0.86
N SER A 233 8.51 7.28 -0.57
CA SER A 233 9.48 7.62 0.49
C SER A 233 8.78 7.91 1.83
N SER A 234 9.57 7.92 2.90
CA SER A 234 9.11 8.33 4.23
C SER A 234 8.56 9.76 4.25
N GLU A 235 9.16 10.65 3.47
CA GLU A 235 8.71 12.03 3.28
C GLU A 235 7.35 12.07 2.61
N PHE A 236 7.19 11.33 1.49
CA PHE A 236 5.91 11.24 0.78
C PHE A 236 4.77 10.79 1.70
N VAL A 237 5.00 9.78 2.53
CA VAL A 237 3.98 9.28 3.47
C VAL A 237 3.73 10.30 4.59
N THR A 238 4.75 10.98 5.09
CA THR A 238 4.61 12.05 6.09
C THR A 238 3.78 13.20 5.57
N ASP A 239 4.05 13.65 4.33
CA ASP A 239 3.29 14.73 3.68
C ASP A 239 1.83 14.31 3.45
N LEU A 240 1.62 13.06 3.04
CA LEU A 240 0.28 12.50 2.86
C LEU A 240 -0.51 12.49 4.18
N LEU A 241 0.09 12.00 5.26
CA LEU A 241 -0.53 11.97 6.60
C LEU A 241 -0.79 13.39 7.13
N SER A 242 0.15 14.30 6.94
CA SER A 242 0.01 15.72 7.34
C SER A 242 -1.12 16.41 6.56
N GLY A 243 -1.22 16.16 5.26
CA GLY A 243 -2.29 16.66 4.42
C GLY A 243 -3.67 16.13 4.84
N LEU A 244 -3.73 14.85 5.23
CA LEU A 244 -4.97 14.26 5.75
C LEU A 244 -5.43 14.92 7.06
N ILE A 245 -4.54 15.11 8.01
CA ILE A 245 -4.85 15.79 9.27
C ILE A 245 -5.26 17.25 9.02
N ALA A 246 -4.55 17.94 8.15
CA ALA A 246 -4.91 19.30 7.77
C ALA A 246 -6.33 19.35 7.17
N SER A 247 -6.68 18.42 6.27
CA SER A 247 -8.00 18.37 5.64
C SER A 247 -9.12 18.06 6.65
N ILE A 248 -8.87 17.22 7.66
CA ILE A 248 -9.84 16.95 8.73
C ILE A 248 -10.09 18.19 9.58
N LYS A 249 -9.04 18.95 9.89
CA LYS A 249 -9.16 20.22 10.63
C LYS A 249 -9.90 21.28 9.84
N ILE A 250 -9.82 21.25 8.53
CA ILE A 250 -10.45 22.21 7.60
C ILE A 250 -11.89 21.80 7.28
N THR A 251 -12.28 20.54 7.49
CA THR A 251 -13.66 20.10 7.21
C THR A 251 -14.62 20.88 8.09
N PRO A 252 -15.51 21.73 7.54
CA PRO A 252 -16.45 22.49 8.32
C PRO A 252 -17.32 21.53 9.13
N LYS A 253 -17.50 21.85 10.42
CA LYS A 253 -18.41 21.08 11.27
C LYS A 253 -19.86 21.33 10.79
N TRP A 254 -20.71 20.35 10.98
CA TRP A 254 -22.13 20.45 10.61
C TRP A 254 -22.78 21.69 11.21
N GLU A 255 -22.40 22.07 12.45
CA GLU A 255 -22.89 23.27 13.12
C GLU A 255 -22.58 24.56 12.33
N GLN A 256 -21.40 24.63 11.69
CA GLN A 256 -21.02 25.79 10.85
C GLN A 256 -21.86 25.84 9.56
N VAL A 257 -22.15 24.66 8.98
CA VAL A 257 -23.07 24.59 7.82
C VAL A 257 -24.48 25.03 8.22
N CYS A 258 -24.96 24.61 9.40
CA CYS A 258 -26.25 25.04 9.91
C CYS A 258 -26.33 26.56 10.15
N MET A 259 -25.24 27.17 10.64
CA MET A 259 -25.18 28.62 10.79
C MET A 259 -25.29 29.37 9.46
N LEU A 260 -24.70 28.81 8.40
CA LEU A 260 -24.80 29.40 7.04
C LEU A 260 -26.16 29.18 6.38
N LEU A 261 -26.80 28.06 6.64
CA LEU A 261 -28.09 27.70 6.03
C LEU A 261 -29.30 28.16 6.83
N GLY A 262 -29.09 28.62 8.08
CA GLY A 262 -30.19 28.99 8.97
C GLY A 262 -30.85 27.76 9.63
N THR A 263 -32.01 27.99 10.26
CA THR A 263 -32.78 26.92 10.91
C THR A 263 -33.68 26.22 9.90
N PHE A 264 -33.67 24.88 9.93
CA PHE A 264 -34.54 24.05 9.12
C PHE A 264 -35.99 24.14 9.69
N SER A 265 -36.96 24.32 8.80
CA SER A 265 -38.39 24.28 9.16
C SER A 265 -38.84 22.84 9.48
N ASP A 266 -38.19 21.84 8.87
CA ASP A 266 -38.42 20.43 9.13
C ASP A 266 -37.13 19.78 9.64
N PRO A 267 -37.12 19.20 10.87
CA PRO A 267 -35.95 18.45 11.41
C PRO A 267 -35.50 17.30 10.52
N TYR A 268 -36.40 16.67 9.78
CA TYR A 268 -36.05 15.57 8.88
C TYR A 268 -35.21 16.02 7.70
N GLU A 269 -35.43 17.23 7.17
CA GLU A 269 -34.61 17.84 6.12
C GLU A 269 -33.18 18.11 6.62
N GLY A 270 -33.05 18.58 7.87
CA GLY A 270 -31.76 18.76 8.52
C GLY A 270 -30.96 17.47 8.63
N ILE A 271 -31.60 16.37 9.04
CA ILE A 271 -30.97 15.03 9.14
C ILE A 271 -30.51 14.54 7.75
N LYS A 272 -31.35 14.73 6.73
CA LYS A 272 -31.01 14.34 5.34
C LYS A 272 -29.80 15.09 4.81
N LEU A 273 -29.76 16.40 4.99
CA LEU A 273 -28.61 17.24 4.61
C LEU A 273 -27.36 16.90 5.39
N GLN A 274 -27.47 16.65 6.70
CA GLN A 274 -26.35 16.20 7.52
C GLN A 274 -25.76 14.88 7.02
N SER A 275 -26.61 13.93 6.61
CA SER A 275 -26.16 12.65 6.04
C SER A 275 -25.38 12.86 4.74
N VAL A 276 -25.86 13.72 3.84
CA VAL A 276 -25.16 14.06 2.59
C VAL A 276 -23.85 14.77 2.90
N PHE A 277 -23.87 15.74 3.81
CA PHE A 277 -22.68 16.48 4.24
C PHE A 277 -21.62 15.56 4.85
N THR A 278 -22.01 14.63 5.72
CA THR A 278 -21.10 13.65 6.30
C THR A 278 -20.45 12.77 5.23
N ARG A 279 -21.20 12.32 4.24
CA ARG A 279 -20.67 11.56 3.10
C ARG A 279 -19.67 12.37 2.27
N ILE A 280 -19.95 13.65 2.04
CA ILE A 280 -19.04 14.57 1.36
C ILE A 280 -17.76 14.76 2.17
N SER A 281 -17.88 15.06 3.46
CA SER A 281 -16.74 15.30 4.35
C SER A 281 -15.78 14.11 4.41
N ILE A 282 -16.30 12.88 4.42
CA ILE A 282 -15.49 11.63 4.37
C ILE A 282 -14.75 11.50 3.03
N LYS A 283 -15.28 12.04 1.95
CA LYS A 283 -14.76 11.86 0.59
C LYS A 283 -13.84 12.99 0.12
N VAL A 284 -13.93 14.17 0.75
CA VAL A 284 -13.09 15.35 0.47
C VAL A 284 -11.59 15.11 0.73
N LEU A 285 -11.23 14.04 1.42
CA LEU A 285 -9.85 13.59 1.62
C LEU A 285 -9.07 13.28 0.32
N ASN A 286 -9.71 13.34 -0.84
CA ASN A 286 -9.08 12.99 -2.12
C ASN A 286 -9.42 13.95 -3.26
N VAL A 287 -8.68 15.08 -3.31
CA VAL A 287 -8.33 15.82 -4.55
C VAL A 287 -9.42 16.52 -5.38
N ASN A 288 -9.11 17.73 -5.76
CA ASN A 288 -9.73 18.77 -6.59
C ASN A 288 -10.84 18.42 -7.61
N SER A 289 -10.84 17.25 -8.24
CA SER A 289 -11.87 16.86 -9.22
C SER A 289 -13.09 16.19 -8.59
N ILE A 290 -12.92 15.54 -7.45
CA ILE A 290 -14.00 14.85 -6.71
C ILE A 290 -14.85 15.85 -5.93
N TYR A 291 -14.27 16.97 -5.53
CA TYR A 291 -14.95 18.08 -4.89
C TYR A 291 -16.18 18.55 -5.66
N TYR A 292 -16.03 18.73 -6.96
CA TYR A 292 -17.09 19.21 -7.83
C TYR A 292 -18.28 18.23 -7.89
N LEU A 293 -18.03 16.94 -7.97
CA LEU A 293 -19.08 15.91 -8.01
C LEU A 293 -19.88 15.84 -6.70
N TYR A 294 -19.20 15.94 -5.56
CA TYR A 294 -19.88 15.94 -4.25
C TYR A 294 -20.59 17.24 -3.97
N PHE A 295 -20.05 18.35 -4.44
CA PHE A 295 -20.76 19.62 -4.42
C PHE A 295 -22.05 19.54 -5.22
N LEU A 296 -22.06 18.94 -6.39
CA LEU A 296 -23.28 18.71 -7.17
C LEU A 296 -24.31 17.83 -6.44
N GLU A 297 -23.85 16.81 -5.69
CA GLU A 297 -24.72 15.96 -4.87
C GLU A 297 -25.34 16.77 -3.73
N PHE A 298 -24.56 17.58 -3.02
CA PHE A 298 -25.04 18.46 -1.95
C PHE A 298 -26.02 19.50 -2.50
N GLN A 299 -25.69 20.11 -3.63
CA GLN A 299 -26.55 21.04 -4.35
C GLN A 299 -27.87 20.38 -4.77
N SER A 300 -27.83 19.17 -5.27
CA SER A 300 -29.04 18.44 -5.63
C SER A 300 -29.93 18.17 -4.42
N ALA A 301 -29.33 17.83 -3.28
CA ALA A 301 -30.05 17.66 -2.02
C ALA A 301 -30.67 18.97 -1.53
N LEU A 302 -29.94 20.10 -1.59
CA LEU A 302 -30.46 21.44 -1.24
C LEU A 302 -31.62 21.85 -2.14
N LYS A 303 -31.50 21.62 -3.45
CA LYS A 303 -32.60 21.96 -4.41
C LYS A 303 -33.89 21.17 -4.17
N SER A 304 -33.80 20.03 -3.51
CA SER A 304 -34.99 19.25 -3.13
C SER A 304 -35.77 19.86 -1.96
N ILE A 305 -35.18 20.84 -1.28
CA ILE A 305 -35.76 21.54 -0.13
C ILE A 305 -36.28 22.90 -0.64
N GLU A 306 -37.57 23.12 -0.56
CA GLU A 306 -38.25 24.27 -1.20
C GLU A 306 -37.71 25.64 -0.73
N HIS A 307 -37.37 25.76 0.55
CA HIS A 307 -36.84 26.95 1.16
C HIS A 307 -35.45 27.39 0.64
N TYR A 308 -34.65 26.46 0.13
CA TYR A 308 -33.28 26.71 -0.33
C TYR A 308 -33.14 26.77 -1.85
N ARG A 309 -34.23 26.71 -2.61
CA ARG A 309 -34.22 26.76 -4.08
C ARG A 309 -33.64 28.03 -4.65
N GLU A 310 -33.72 29.15 -3.89
CA GLU A 310 -33.27 30.47 -4.31
C GLU A 310 -31.82 30.80 -3.93
N ILE A 311 -31.15 29.97 -3.15
CA ILE A 311 -29.72 30.21 -2.79
C ILE A 311 -28.88 30.09 -4.06
N PRO A 312 -28.13 31.13 -4.47
CA PRO A 312 -27.26 31.07 -5.62
C PRO A 312 -26.17 30.00 -5.36
N VAL A 313 -26.21 28.96 -6.15
CA VAL A 313 -25.27 27.82 -6.07
C VAL A 313 -23.81 28.26 -6.08
N ARG A 314 -23.51 29.30 -6.85
CA ARG A 314 -22.21 29.92 -6.98
C ARG A 314 -21.70 30.45 -5.63
N ASP A 315 -22.59 31.12 -4.88
CA ASP A 315 -22.22 31.73 -3.61
C ASP A 315 -22.00 30.67 -2.51
N LEU A 316 -22.79 29.60 -2.53
CA LEU A 316 -22.61 28.47 -1.63
C LEU A 316 -21.28 27.74 -1.92
N PHE A 317 -20.94 27.53 -3.20
CA PHE A 317 -19.70 26.95 -3.62
C PHE A 317 -18.49 27.80 -3.19
N PHE A 318 -18.50 29.08 -3.45
CA PHE A 318 -17.43 29.98 -3.04
C PHE A 318 -17.31 30.11 -1.53
N THR A 319 -18.41 30.05 -0.80
CA THR A 319 -18.40 30.06 0.68
C THR A 319 -17.78 28.77 1.23
N LEU A 320 -18.17 27.61 0.71
CA LEU A 320 -17.58 26.32 1.09
C LEU A 320 -16.09 26.25 0.69
N GLU A 321 -15.73 26.70 -0.51
CA GLU A 321 -14.36 26.74 -1.00
C GLU A 321 -13.47 27.69 -0.17
N LYS A 322 -13.96 28.89 0.15
CA LYS A 322 -13.26 29.84 1.04
C LYS A 322 -13.14 29.31 2.47
N THR A 323 -14.16 28.64 2.97
CA THR A 323 -14.16 28.02 4.31
C THR A 323 -13.10 26.93 4.40
N ILE A 324 -12.93 26.19 3.31
CA ILE A 324 -11.91 25.12 3.21
C ILE A 324 -10.51 25.70 2.98
N ALA A 325 -10.37 26.76 2.18
CA ALA A 325 -9.08 27.39 1.87
C ALA A 325 -8.54 28.28 3.02
N ALA A 326 -9.41 28.78 3.88
CA ALA A 326 -9.03 29.73 4.94
C ALA A 326 -8.40 29.08 6.18
N GLY A 327 -8.29 27.77 6.27
CA GLY A 327 -7.45 26.90 7.16
C GLY A 327 -7.05 27.33 8.57
N ASP A 328 -7.18 28.57 8.93
CA ASP A 328 -6.92 29.12 10.25
C ASP A 328 -7.64 30.46 10.38
N GLY A 329 -8.58 30.52 11.25
CA GLY A 329 -8.94 31.80 11.75
C GLY A 329 -10.36 32.21 11.57
N ASP A 330 -10.70 33.01 12.44
CA ASP A 330 -11.81 33.93 12.57
C ASP A 330 -12.78 33.98 11.40
N PHE A 331 -13.84 33.21 11.55
CA PHE A 331 -15.09 33.48 10.87
C PHE A 331 -15.76 34.68 11.53
N SER A 332 -15.26 35.86 11.27
CA SER A 332 -16.04 37.06 11.41
C SER A 332 -16.74 37.30 10.05
N LEU A 333 -18.03 37.09 10.02
CA LEU A 333 -18.91 37.65 9.02
C LEU A 333 -18.91 39.16 9.16
#